data_1b8d42c066fba985515327daad791cec
#
_entry.id   1b8d42c066fba985515327daad791cec
#
_cell.length_a   1.000
_cell.length_b   1.000
_cell.length_c   1.000
_cell.angle_alpha   90.00
_cell.angle_beta   90.00
_cell.angle_gamma   90.00
#
_symmetry.space_group_name_H-M   'P 1'
#
loop_
_entity.id
_entity.type
_entity.pdbx_description
1 polymer ?
#
loop_
_entity_poly.entity_id
_entity_poly.type
_entity_poly.pdbx_seq_one_letter_code
_entity_poly.pdbx_strand_id
1 'polypeptide(L)'
;EAEVELTEKYDFDYIKMMPFGLYSTQDFGNQVKIYCDPYKEPIVQKFAIDSPAGYDSIRAISALQGTYGKQVEFARELAKRRMEGTPIIQTIFSPFSTLKKLAGDRLLTDMKEYPRSVHHALAAITATTMDFVGDNNEAGVDGFFFATQNGVKTMMTEEEFYGLRV
;
A
#
# COMPACT_ATOMS: atom_id res chain seq x y z
N GLU A 1 -21.06 1.35 -4.37
CA GLU A 1 -22.49 1.60 -4.03
C GLU A 1 -22.64 1.87 -2.53
N ALA A 2 -22.33 0.93 -1.66
CA ALA A 2 -22.45 1.10 -0.20
C ALA A 2 -21.68 2.31 0.38
N GLU A 3 -20.49 2.63 -0.12
CA GLU A 3 -19.72 3.80 0.33
C GLU A 3 -20.39 5.12 -0.02
N VAL A 4 -21.01 5.22 -1.20
CA VAL A 4 -21.77 6.40 -1.62
C VAL A 4 -23.04 6.52 -0.77
N GLU A 5 -23.80 5.43 -0.63
CA GLU A 5 -25.03 5.39 0.18
C GLU A 5 -24.76 5.78 1.65
N LEU A 6 -23.64 5.32 2.23
CA LEU A 6 -23.26 5.70 3.60
C LEU A 6 -22.91 7.18 3.70
N THR A 7 -22.17 7.70 2.71
CA THR A 7 -21.79 9.11 2.68
C THR A 7 -23.01 10.02 2.56
N GLU A 8 -23.96 9.67 1.69
CA GLU A 8 -25.24 10.38 1.56
C GLU A 8 -26.07 10.32 2.85
N LYS A 9 -26.20 9.11 3.41
CA LYS A 9 -27.04 8.88 4.60
C LYS A 9 -26.58 9.63 5.85
N TYR A 10 -25.24 9.75 6.01
CA TYR A 10 -24.64 10.35 7.21
C TYR A 10 -23.99 11.71 6.96
N ASP A 11 -24.12 12.25 5.74
CA ASP A 11 -23.58 13.54 5.32
C ASP A 11 -22.08 13.67 5.66
N PHE A 12 -21.30 12.67 5.21
CA PHE A 12 -19.85 12.69 5.42
C PHE A 12 -19.17 13.70 4.50
N ASP A 13 -18.17 14.41 5.02
CA ASP A 13 -17.40 15.43 4.30
C ASP A 13 -16.57 14.87 3.13
N TYR A 14 -16.23 13.59 3.15
CA TYR A 14 -15.44 12.91 2.11
C TYR A 14 -15.63 11.39 2.14
N ILE A 15 -15.28 10.75 1.03
CA ILE A 15 -15.24 9.29 0.92
C ILE A 15 -13.80 8.84 1.09
N LYS A 16 -13.50 8.04 2.12
CA LYS A 16 -12.20 7.43 2.31
C LYS A 16 -12.20 5.99 1.83
N MET A 17 -11.49 5.72 0.74
CA MET A 17 -11.25 4.36 0.28
C MET A 17 -10.33 3.62 1.25
N MET A 18 -10.82 2.52 1.81
CA MET A 18 -10.09 1.68 2.77
C MET A 18 -9.89 0.28 2.21
N PRO A 19 -8.88 0.05 1.36
CA PRO A 19 -8.55 -1.29 0.90
C PRO A 19 -8.07 -2.16 2.08
N PHE A 20 -8.16 -3.49 1.92
CA PHE A 20 -7.63 -4.39 2.95
C PHE A 20 -6.12 -4.19 3.14
N GLY A 21 -5.64 -4.37 4.39
CA GLY A 21 -4.31 -3.94 4.83
C GLY A 21 -3.11 -4.56 4.13
N LEU A 22 -3.31 -5.58 3.28
CA LEU A 22 -2.25 -6.27 2.52
C LEU A 22 -2.38 -6.09 1.00
N TYR A 23 -3.29 -5.22 0.52
CA TYR A 23 -3.52 -5.03 -0.92
C TYR A 23 -2.23 -4.70 -1.70
N SER A 24 -1.34 -3.90 -1.09
CA SER A 24 -0.10 -3.44 -1.73
C SER A 24 0.99 -4.51 -1.83
N THR A 25 0.73 -5.75 -1.40
CA THR A 25 1.77 -6.79 -1.31
C THR A 25 1.55 -7.98 -2.21
N GLN A 26 0.31 -8.24 -2.64
CA GLN A 26 -0.01 -9.43 -3.43
C GLN A 26 0.69 -9.42 -4.79
N ASP A 27 0.69 -8.26 -5.47
CA ASP A 27 1.26 -8.14 -6.80
C ASP A 27 2.80 -8.19 -6.79
N PHE A 28 3.43 -7.99 -5.62
CA PHE A 28 4.86 -8.25 -5.37
C PHE A 28 5.17 -9.69 -4.97
N GLY A 29 4.16 -10.57 -4.86
CA GLY A 29 4.34 -12.00 -4.66
C GLY A 29 4.01 -12.54 -3.27
N ASN A 30 3.50 -11.74 -2.32
CA ASN A 30 2.97 -12.27 -1.07
C ASN A 30 1.79 -13.20 -1.33
N GLN A 31 1.80 -14.38 -0.72
CA GLN A 31 0.62 -15.23 -0.65
C GLN A 31 -0.23 -14.79 0.54
N VAL A 32 -1.39 -14.22 0.24
CA VAL A 32 -2.29 -13.66 1.25
C VAL A 32 -3.54 -14.54 1.36
N LYS A 33 -3.90 -14.91 2.57
CA LYS A 33 -5.19 -15.54 2.87
C LYS A 33 -6.18 -14.48 3.30
N ILE A 34 -7.24 -14.33 2.52
CA ILE A 34 -8.40 -13.48 2.83
C ILE A 34 -9.49 -14.39 3.38
N TYR A 35 -10.15 -13.97 4.44
CA TYR A 35 -11.25 -14.70 5.06
C TYR A 35 -12.59 -14.11 4.63
N CYS A 36 -13.59 -14.95 4.41
CA CYS A 36 -14.98 -14.52 4.22
C CYS A 36 -15.66 -14.14 5.55
N ASP A 37 -14.89 -13.77 6.56
CA ASP A 37 -15.32 -13.41 7.90
C ASP A 37 -14.91 -11.95 8.16
N PRO A 38 -15.87 -11.01 8.35
CA PRO A 38 -15.57 -9.58 8.51
C PRO A 38 -14.76 -9.26 9.77
N TYR A 39 -14.67 -10.18 10.72
CA TYR A 39 -13.91 -10.03 11.96
C TYR A 39 -12.49 -10.62 11.88
N LYS A 40 -12.12 -11.21 10.74
CA LYS A 40 -10.78 -11.77 10.53
C LYS A 40 -9.98 -10.96 9.52
N GLU A 41 -8.87 -10.40 9.99
CA GLU A 41 -7.94 -9.71 9.11
C GLU A 41 -7.23 -10.68 8.15
N PRO A 42 -6.92 -10.24 6.92
CA PRO A 42 -6.06 -10.99 6.01
C PRO A 42 -4.69 -11.24 6.62
N ILE A 43 -4.13 -12.43 6.38
CA ILE A 43 -2.79 -12.81 6.86
C ILE A 43 -1.86 -13.16 5.70
N VAL A 44 -0.57 -12.90 5.87
CA VAL A 44 0.47 -13.38 4.96
C VAL A 44 0.76 -14.84 5.29
N GLN A 45 0.51 -15.73 4.33
CA GLN A 45 0.85 -17.15 4.45
C GLN A 45 2.29 -17.42 4.02
N LYS A 46 2.77 -16.69 2.99
CA LYS A 46 4.14 -16.74 2.52
C LYS A 46 4.59 -15.35 2.11
N PHE A 47 5.72 -14.93 2.67
CA PHE A 47 6.36 -13.67 2.31
C PHE A 47 7.04 -13.78 0.94
N ALA A 48 6.96 -12.71 0.15
CA ALA A 48 7.68 -12.59 -1.12
C ALA A 48 9.20 -12.52 -0.88
N ILE A 49 9.60 -11.93 0.24
CA ILE A 49 10.99 -11.80 0.66
C ILE A 49 11.22 -12.72 1.87
N ASP A 50 11.68 -13.94 1.63
CA ASP A 50 12.01 -14.95 2.64
C ASP A 50 13.52 -15.12 2.86
N SER A 51 14.35 -14.44 2.07
CA SER A 51 15.81 -14.46 2.13
C SER A 51 16.38 -13.10 1.69
N PRO A 52 17.66 -12.77 2.00
CA PRO A 52 18.30 -11.54 1.53
C PRO A 52 18.27 -11.38 0.01
N ALA A 53 18.40 -12.47 -0.74
CA ALA A 53 18.31 -12.45 -2.21
C ALA A 53 16.91 -12.09 -2.72
N GLY A 54 15.87 -12.26 -1.90
CA GLY A 54 14.49 -11.89 -2.23
C GLY A 54 14.33 -10.40 -2.50
N TYR A 55 15.08 -9.53 -1.82
CA TYR A 55 15.06 -8.09 -2.07
C TYR A 55 15.49 -7.74 -3.50
N ASP A 56 16.50 -8.43 -4.01
CA ASP A 56 17.04 -8.19 -5.36
C ASP A 56 16.09 -8.69 -6.46
N SER A 57 15.07 -9.46 -6.11
CA SER A 57 14.05 -9.94 -7.05
C SER A 57 12.86 -8.97 -7.20
N ILE A 58 12.69 -8.05 -6.27
CA ILE A 58 11.60 -7.07 -6.32
C ILE A 58 11.81 -6.11 -7.50
N ARG A 59 10.78 -5.93 -8.32
CA ARG A 59 10.77 -5.02 -9.47
C ARG A 59 9.57 -4.09 -9.37
N ALA A 60 9.69 -2.90 -9.97
CA ALA A 60 8.53 -2.05 -10.18
C ALA A 60 7.50 -2.78 -11.05
N ILE A 61 6.24 -2.67 -10.68
CA ILE A 61 5.10 -3.29 -11.36
C ILE A 61 4.11 -2.22 -11.78
N SER A 62 3.34 -2.50 -12.82
CA SER A 62 2.28 -1.59 -13.26
C SER A 62 1.16 -1.52 -12.22
N ALA A 63 0.78 -0.30 -11.84
CA ALA A 63 -0.34 -0.06 -10.94
C ALA A 63 -1.72 -0.23 -11.60
N LEU A 64 -1.78 -0.51 -12.90
CA LEU A 64 -3.03 -0.79 -13.64
C LEU A 64 -3.38 -2.28 -13.67
N GLN A 65 -2.60 -3.14 -13.05
CA GLN A 65 -2.82 -4.59 -13.05
C GLN A 65 -2.98 -5.12 -11.62
N GLY A 66 -3.44 -6.37 -11.53
CA GLY A 66 -3.53 -7.09 -10.25
C GLY A 66 -4.43 -6.39 -9.22
N THR A 67 -3.98 -6.40 -7.99
CA THR A 67 -4.72 -5.80 -6.86
C THR A 67 -4.66 -4.26 -6.89
N TYR A 68 -3.54 -3.69 -7.32
CA TYR A 68 -3.42 -2.25 -7.54
C TYR A 68 -4.42 -1.77 -8.59
N GLY A 69 -4.50 -2.46 -9.74
CA GLY A 69 -5.42 -2.10 -10.81
C GLY A 69 -6.90 -2.15 -10.40
N LYS A 70 -7.25 -3.11 -9.54
CA LYS A 70 -8.62 -3.16 -8.96
C LYS A 70 -8.92 -1.94 -8.09
N GLN A 71 -7.94 -1.40 -7.36
CA GLN A 71 -8.13 -0.19 -6.57
C GLN A 71 -8.31 1.05 -7.47
N VAL A 72 -7.53 1.16 -8.55
CA VAL A 72 -7.69 2.24 -9.54
C VAL A 72 -9.05 2.17 -10.25
N GLU A 73 -9.48 0.98 -10.64
CA GLU A 73 -10.79 0.78 -11.24
C GLU A 73 -11.93 1.13 -10.27
N PHE A 74 -11.80 0.70 -9.01
CA PHE A 74 -12.78 1.05 -7.97
C PHE A 74 -12.84 2.57 -7.75
N ALA A 75 -11.68 3.26 -7.71
CA ALA A 75 -11.62 4.71 -7.62
C ALA A 75 -12.36 5.39 -8.78
N ARG A 76 -12.13 4.91 -10.01
CA ARG A 76 -12.78 5.43 -11.22
C ARG A 76 -14.31 5.25 -11.18
N GLU A 77 -14.78 4.09 -10.73
CA GLU A 77 -16.22 3.85 -10.58
C GLU A 77 -16.84 4.68 -9.46
N LEU A 78 -16.11 4.88 -8.37
CA LEU A 78 -16.54 5.72 -7.26
C LEU A 78 -16.65 7.20 -7.69
N ALA A 79 -15.66 7.70 -8.44
CA ALA A 79 -15.65 9.06 -8.95
C ALA A 79 -16.85 9.39 -9.86
N LYS A 80 -17.35 8.39 -10.61
CA LYS A 80 -18.55 8.54 -11.44
C LYS A 80 -19.86 8.63 -10.64
N ARG A 81 -19.87 8.10 -9.42
CA ARG A 81 -21.08 7.90 -8.60
C ARG A 81 -21.15 8.80 -7.38
N ARG A 82 -20.05 9.45 -7.01
CA ARG A 82 -20.01 10.33 -5.85
C ARG A 82 -20.95 11.54 -6.02
N MET A 83 -21.44 12.05 -4.91
CA MET A 83 -22.15 13.32 -4.90
C MET A 83 -21.24 14.45 -5.37
N GLU A 84 -21.83 15.45 -6.03
CA GLU A 84 -21.10 16.64 -6.46
C GLU A 84 -20.44 17.34 -5.26
N GLY A 85 -19.14 17.62 -5.38
CA GLY A 85 -18.38 18.30 -4.34
C GLY A 85 -17.84 17.40 -3.22
N THR A 86 -18.18 16.08 -3.18
CA THR A 86 -17.66 15.16 -2.16
C THR A 86 -16.29 14.60 -2.58
N PRO A 87 -15.18 14.93 -1.87
CA PRO A 87 -13.86 14.45 -2.21
C PRO A 87 -13.69 12.94 -1.98
N ILE A 88 -12.85 12.31 -2.79
CA ILE A 88 -12.41 10.92 -2.62
C ILE A 88 -10.97 10.90 -2.16
N ILE A 89 -10.70 10.22 -1.04
CA ILE A 89 -9.36 10.05 -0.46
C ILE A 89 -8.95 8.59 -0.54
N GLN A 90 -7.90 8.27 -1.32
CA GLN A 90 -7.35 6.92 -1.42
C GLN A 90 -6.35 6.65 -0.29
N THR A 91 -6.45 5.49 0.35
CA THR A 91 -5.45 5.04 1.32
C THR A 91 -4.27 4.39 0.59
N ILE A 92 -3.06 4.91 0.80
CA ILE A 92 -1.81 4.32 0.30
C ILE A 92 -0.86 4.04 1.46
N PHE A 93 -0.13 2.94 1.38
CA PHE A 93 0.94 2.64 2.33
C PHE A 93 2.26 3.24 1.86
N SER A 94 3.06 3.73 2.81
CA SER A 94 4.43 4.14 2.49
C SER A 94 5.21 2.96 1.88
N PRO A 95 6.17 3.20 0.96
CA PRO A 95 7.01 2.14 0.41
C PRO A 95 7.67 1.29 1.49
N PHE A 96 8.13 1.90 2.59
CA PHE A 96 8.69 1.18 3.72
C PHE A 96 7.66 0.28 4.43
N SER A 97 6.44 0.74 4.63
CA SER A 97 5.37 -0.08 5.21
C SER A 97 5.01 -1.27 4.31
N THR A 98 5.01 -1.08 2.99
CA THR A 98 4.82 -2.16 2.02
C THR A 98 5.99 -3.14 2.08
N LEU A 99 7.25 -2.67 2.09
CA LEU A 99 8.43 -3.52 2.20
C LEU A 99 8.44 -4.34 3.50
N LYS A 100 8.05 -3.73 4.64
CA LYS A 100 7.90 -4.45 5.91
C LYS A 100 6.88 -5.58 5.83
N LYS A 101 5.78 -5.37 5.11
CA LYS A 101 4.76 -6.40 4.87
C LYS A 101 5.22 -7.49 3.89
N LEU A 102 6.20 -7.21 3.01
CA LEU A 102 6.79 -8.19 2.09
C LEU A 102 7.87 -9.05 2.73
N ALA A 103 8.62 -8.51 3.71
CA ALA A 103 9.75 -9.18 4.34
C ALA A 103 9.46 -9.67 5.79
N GLY A 104 8.39 -9.18 6.41
CA GLY A 104 8.12 -9.48 7.82
C GLY A 104 9.18 -8.90 8.76
N ASP A 105 9.43 -9.55 9.89
CA ASP A 105 10.28 -9.02 10.96
C ASP A 105 11.77 -8.99 10.60
N ARG A 106 12.18 -9.77 9.61
CA ARG A 106 13.56 -9.79 9.12
C ARG A 106 14.04 -8.44 8.59
N LEU A 107 13.14 -7.57 8.09
CA LEU A 107 13.51 -6.29 7.47
C LEU A 107 14.44 -5.46 8.34
N LEU A 108 14.19 -5.37 9.65
CA LEU A 108 14.97 -4.51 10.55
C LEU A 108 16.44 -5.00 10.71
N THR A 109 16.67 -6.32 10.64
CA THR A 109 17.99 -6.91 10.63
C THR A 109 18.64 -6.73 9.25
N ASP A 110 17.90 -7.04 8.18
CA ASP A 110 18.39 -7.00 6.81
C ASP A 110 18.77 -5.57 6.36
N MET A 111 18.13 -4.54 6.90
CA MET A 111 18.52 -3.14 6.68
C MET A 111 19.96 -2.85 7.10
N LYS A 112 20.44 -3.51 8.14
CA LYS A 112 21.82 -3.35 8.65
C LYS A 112 22.81 -4.23 7.90
N GLU A 113 22.40 -5.45 7.59
CA GLU A 113 23.27 -6.46 7.00
C GLU A 113 23.34 -6.38 5.46
N TYR A 114 22.20 -6.02 4.82
CA TYR A 114 22.03 -5.99 3.36
C TYR A 114 21.44 -4.66 2.85
N PRO A 115 21.98 -3.50 3.26
CA PRO A 115 21.36 -2.20 2.96
C PRO A 115 21.14 -1.94 1.47
N ARG A 116 22.06 -2.38 0.61
CA ARG A 116 21.95 -2.19 -0.86
C ARG A 116 20.75 -2.93 -1.44
N SER A 117 20.54 -4.18 -1.06
CA SER A 117 19.39 -4.99 -1.53
C SER A 117 18.07 -4.44 -0.99
N VAL A 118 18.04 -4.01 0.27
CA VAL A 118 16.88 -3.35 0.86
C VAL A 118 16.53 -2.06 0.11
N HIS A 119 17.51 -1.21 -0.17
CA HIS A 119 17.31 0.02 -0.97
C HIS A 119 16.85 -0.28 -2.40
N HIS A 120 17.35 -1.34 -3.04
CA HIS A 120 16.87 -1.76 -4.37
C HIS A 120 15.38 -2.07 -4.36
N ALA A 121 14.92 -2.90 -3.41
CA ALA A 121 13.51 -3.23 -3.27
C ALA A 121 12.66 -1.99 -2.94
N LEU A 122 13.17 -1.12 -2.05
CA LEU A 122 12.48 0.11 -1.67
C LEU A 122 12.29 1.04 -2.87
N ALA A 123 13.30 1.20 -3.72
CA ALA A 123 13.22 2.01 -4.93
C ALA A 123 12.16 1.46 -5.92
N ALA A 124 12.11 0.13 -6.12
CA ALA A 124 11.12 -0.51 -6.97
C ALA A 124 9.67 -0.31 -6.45
N ILE A 125 9.47 -0.46 -5.14
CA ILE A 125 8.16 -0.23 -4.50
C ILE A 125 7.78 1.26 -4.58
N THR A 126 8.76 2.17 -4.42
CA THR A 126 8.52 3.61 -4.55
C THR A 126 8.04 3.96 -5.96
N ALA A 127 8.70 3.43 -7.00
CA ALA A 127 8.27 3.64 -8.38
C ALA A 127 6.82 3.19 -8.60
N THR A 128 6.48 1.96 -8.17
CA THR A 128 5.08 1.46 -8.24
C THR A 128 4.10 2.35 -7.46
N THR A 129 4.51 2.85 -6.29
CA THR A 129 3.65 3.72 -5.47
C THR A 129 3.39 5.05 -6.17
N MET A 130 4.40 5.62 -6.85
CA MET A 130 4.25 6.86 -7.62
C MET A 130 3.34 6.66 -8.84
N ASP A 131 3.48 5.55 -9.57
CA ASP A 131 2.57 5.19 -10.67
C ASP A 131 1.14 5.04 -10.14
N PHE A 132 0.96 4.36 -9.00
CA PHE A 132 -0.36 4.19 -8.38
C PHE A 132 -1.00 5.53 -7.97
N VAL A 133 -0.21 6.48 -7.48
CA VAL A 133 -0.70 7.84 -7.19
C VAL A 133 -1.16 8.53 -8.48
N GLY A 134 -0.36 8.47 -9.55
CA GLY A 134 -0.71 9.04 -10.85
C GLY A 134 -2.01 8.46 -11.41
N ASP A 135 -2.10 7.12 -11.46
CA ASP A 135 -3.28 6.41 -11.99
C ASP A 135 -4.56 6.70 -11.17
N ASN A 136 -4.45 6.86 -9.84
CA ASN A 136 -5.59 7.24 -9.00
C ASN A 136 -6.02 8.70 -9.23
N ASN A 137 -5.08 9.63 -9.43
CA ASN A 137 -5.40 11.01 -9.80
C ASN A 137 -6.17 11.04 -11.12
N GLU A 138 -5.71 10.28 -12.13
CA GLU A 138 -6.42 10.15 -13.41
C GLU A 138 -7.79 9.46 -13.27
N ALA A 139 -7.95 8.60 -12.28
CA ALA A 139 -9.23 7.95 -11.96
C ALA A 139 -10.21 8.88 -11.23
N GLY A 140 -9.79 10.08 -10.80
CA GLY A 140 -10.64 11.08 -10.14
C GLY A 140 -10.58 11.07 -8.61
N VAL A 141 -9.48 10.58 -8.04
CA VAL A 141 -9.17 10.71 -6.60
C VAL A 141 -8.67 12.14 -6.33
N ASP A 142 -9.17 12.76 -5.27
CA ASP A 142 -8.85 14.15 -4.92
C ASP A 142 -7.69 14.26 -3.92
N GLY A 143 -7.36 13.17 -3.22
CA GLY A 143 -6.28 13.17 -2.24
C GLY A 143 -5.90 11.79 -1.74
N PHE A 144 -4.86 11.75 -0.89
CA PHE A 144 -4.31 10.50 -0.38
C PHE A 144 -4.18 10.51 1.15
N PHE A 145 -4.62 9.42 1.77
CA PHE A 145 -4.26 9.11 3.14
C PHE A 145 -2.98 8.26 3.13
N PHE A 146 -1.84 8.92 3.36
CA PHE A 146 -0.52 8.28 3.33
C PHE A 146 -0.22 7.61 4.68
N ALA A 147 -0.32 6.28 4.73
CA ALA A 147 -0.15 5.49 5.94
C ALA A 147 1.32 5.04 6.15
N THR A 148 1.98 5.62 7.14
CA THR A 148 3.35 5.28 7.57
C THR A 148 3.34 4.46 8.85
N GLN A 149 2.95 3.20 8.77
CA GLN A 149 2.68 2.35 9.96
C GLN A 149 3.92 2.01 10.80
N ASN A 150 5.13 2.02 10.22
CA ASN A 150 6.34 1.48 10.84
C ASN A 150 7.43 2.55 11.14
N GLY A 151 7.11 3.83 10.97
CA GLY A 151 8.03 4.94 11.27
C GLY A 151 7.98 5.37 12.74
N VAL A 152 8.18 4.44 13.67
CA VAL A 152 8.09 4.72 15.12
C VAL A 152 9.41 4.46 15.81
N LYS A 153 9.75 5.30 16.81
CA LYS A 153 11.03 5.25 17.55
C LYS A 153 11.29 3.93 18.29
N THR A 154 10.25 3.13 18.54
CA THR A 154 10.38 1.80 19.16
C THR A 154 10.88 0.73 18.19
N MET A 155 10.82 0.98 16.86
CA MET A 155 11.22 0.03 15.83
C MET A 155 12.59 0.36 15.23
N MET A 156 12.93 1.64 15.13
CA MET A 156 14.19 2.11 14.53
C MET A 156 14.62 3.43 15.14
N THR A 157 15.91 3.70 15.08
CA THR A 157 16.48 5.00 15.45
C THR A 157 16.16 6.06 14.39
N GLU A 158 16.32 7.31 14.75
CA GLU A 158 16.15 8.43 13.81
C GLU A 158 17.17 8.36 12.66
N GLU A 159 18.40 7.96 12.92
CA GLU A 159 19.44 7.76 11.91
C GLU A 159 19.09 6.65 10.92
N GLU A 160 18.61 5.50 11.41
CA GLU A 160 18.12 4.40 10.57
C GLU A 160 16.95 4.84 9.70
N PHE A 161 16.01 5.63 10.24
CA PHE A 161 14.88 6.16 9.48
C PHE A 161 15.33 7.12 8.37
N TYR A 162 16.26 8.04 8.66
CA TYR A 162 16.77 8.96 7.63
C TYR A 162 17.63 8.26 6.58
N GLY A 163 18.28 7.15 6.93
CA GLY A 163 19.04 6.32 6.01
C GLY A 163 18.17 5.62 4.94
N LEU A 164 16.84 5.57 5.13
CA LEU A 164 15.87 4.98 4.19
C LEU A 164 15.41 5.95 3.08
N ARG A 165 15.94 7.15 3.00
CA ARG A 165 15.59 8.10 1.94
C ARG A 165 16.00 7.55 0.59
N VAL A 166 15.02 7.41 -0.31
CA VAL A 166 15.17 7.03 -1.73
C VAL A 166 15.04 8.29 -2.58
#